data_28571e3837cfa40d5e058070e76bb1fe
#
_entry.id   28571e3837cfa40d5e058070e76bb1fe
#
_cell.length_a   1.000
_cell.length_b   1.000
_cell.length_c   1.000
_cell.angle_alpha   90.00
_cell.angle_beta   90.00
_cell.angle_gamma   90.00
#
_symmetry.space_group_name_H-M   'P 1'
#
loop_
_entity.id
_entity.type
_entity.pdbx_description
1 polymer ?
#
loop_
_entity_poly.entity_id
_entity_poly.type
_entity_poly.pdbx_seq_one_letter_code
_entity_poly.pdbx_strand_id
1 'polypeptide(L)'
;MKEQKQEMKLPKLDDLFTSQAQRDYENAEKVEYIDIDKITDFPNHPFQVKCDEKMENMVKSIKEYGVIMPVIVRPKENGTYEMISGHRRKKACELAGLKEIKSIVKELTDDEATILMVDSNIQREEILPSEKAYAFQMKLEAIQHKGIKGEESREVVGEANGLS
;
A
#
# COMPACT_ATOMS: atom_id res chain seq x y z
N MET A 1 -3.42 60.29 -10.23
CA MET A 1 -3.01 58.94 -9.83
C MET A 1 -4.19 58.27 -9.18
N LYS A 2 -4.80 57.27 -9.86
CA LYS A 2 -5.93 56.51 -9.32
C LYS A 2 -5.34 55.25 -8.66
N GLU A 3 -5.43 55.17 -7.33
CA GLU A 3 -5.12 53.97 -6.59
C GLU A 3 -6.17 52.90 -6.90
N GLN A 4 -5.74 51.83 -7.55
CA GLN A 4 -6.56 50.64 -7.70
C GLN A 4 -6.53 49.84 -6.37
N LYS A 5 -7.59 49.94 -5.58
CA LYS A 5 -7.87 49.03 -4.48
C LYS A 5 -8.13 47.64 -5.07
N GLN A 6 -7.17 46.74 -4.94
CA GLN A 6 -7.39 45.32 -5.11
C GLN A 6 -8.25 44.83 -3.95
N GLU A 7 -9.53 44.58 -4.22
CA GLU A 7 -10.41 43.86 -3.30
C GLU A 7 -9.93 42.41 -3.22
N MET A 8 -9.29 42.07 -2.10
CA MET A 8 -9.06 40.67 -1.74
C MET A 8 -10.42 40.01 -1.49
N LYS A 9 -10.91 39.24 -2.44
CA LYS A 9 -12.06 38.36 -2.23
C LYS A 9 -11.65 37.26 -1.26
N LEU A 10 -12.05 37.41 -0.02
CA LEU A 10 -11.96 36.32 0.97
C LEU A 10 -12.84 35.17 0.48
N PRO A 11 -12.33 33.91 0.46
CA PRO A 11 -13.16 32.74 0.15
C PRO A 11 -14.31 32.65 1.16
N LYS A 12 -15.50 32.35 0.66
CA LYS A 12 -16.68 32.18 1.52
C LYS A 12 -16.43 31.02 2.48
N LEU A 13 -16.94 31.12 3.70
CA LEU A 13 -16.79 30.08 4.73
C LEU A 13 -17.26 28.70 4.22
N ASP A 14 -18.30 28.69 3.38
CA ASP A 14 -18.81 27.48 2.74
C ASP A 14 -17.80 26.80 1.80
N ASP A 15 -16.95 27.55 1.10
CA ASP A 15 -15.91 27.00 0.20
C ASP A 15 -14.79 26.32 0.98
N LEU A 16 -14.54 26.76 2.22
CA LEU A 16 -13.54 26.12 3.10
C LEU A 16 -14.05 24.81 3.70
N PHE A 17 -15.32 24.72 4.04
CA PHE A 17 -15.92 23.51 4.61
C PHE A 17 -16.22 22.45 3.53
N THR A 18 -16.69 22.87 2.36
CA THR A 18 -16.93 21.96 1.21
C THR A 18 -15.62 21.33 0.73
N SER A 19 -14.52 22.08 0.74
CA SER A 19 -13.21 21.57 0.30
C SER A 19 -12.63 20.48 1.22
N GLN A 20 -12.93 20.52 2.53
CA GLN A 20 -12.43 19.54 3.49
C GLN A 20 -13.24 18.24 3.45
N ALA A 21 -14.56 18.33 3.44
CA ALA A 21 -15.45 17.19 3.26
C ALA A 21 -15.23 16.49 1.91
N GLN A 22 -14.94 17.25 0.85
CA GLN A 22 -14.66 16.73 -0.47
C GLN A 22 -13.29 16.03 -0.55
N ARG A 23 -12.26 16.59 0.11
CA ARG A 23 -10.96 15.93 0.28
C ARG A 23 -11.05 14.66 1.12
N ASP A 24 -11.85 14.66 2.17
CA ASP A 24 -12.07 13.48 3.02
C ASP A 24 -12.84 12.39 2.26
N TYR A 25 -13.76 12.77 1.37
CA TYR A 25 -14.47 11.84 0.49
C TYR A 25 -13.57 11.30 -0.63
N GLU A 26 -12.71 12.12 -1.21
CA GLU A 26 -11.72 11.72 -2.23
C GLU A 26 -10.60 10.86 -1.63
N ASN A 27 -10.24 11.08 -0.37
CA ASN A 27 -9.29 10.28 0.39
C ASN A 27 -9.93 9.04 1.06
N ALA A 28 -11.26 8.89 1.01
CA ALA A 28 -11.92 7.69 1.49
C ALA A 28 -11.44 6.50 0.65
N GLU A 29 -10.83 5.53 1.31
CA GLU A 29 -10.33 4.32 0.65
C GLU A 29 -11.48 3.61 -0.07
N LYS A 30 -11.50 3.68 -1.40
CA LYS A 30 -12.49 2.98 -2.22
C LYS A 30 -12.18 1.49 -2.18
N VAL A 31 -13.13 0.74 -1.65
CA VAL A 31 -13.07 -0.72 -1.65
C VAL A 31 -13.81 -1.23 -2.89
N GLU A 32 -13.09 -1.96 -3.72
CA GLU A 32 -13.59 -2.54 -4.97
C GLU A 32 -13.33 -4.05 -5.01
N TYR A 33 -14.16 -4.78 -5.77
CA TYR A 33 -13.89 -6.19 -6.08
C TYR A 33 -13.17 -6.25 -7.42
N ILE A 34 -11.97 -6.82 -7.43
CA ILE A 34 -11.11 -6.88 -8.62
C ILE A 34 -10.85 -8.35 -8.96
N ASP A 35 -10.94 -8.66 -10.26
CA ASP A 35 -10.58 -9.98 -10.77
C ASP A 35 -9.13 -10.33 -10.37
N ILE A 36 -8.94 -11.50 -9.76
CA ILE A 36 -7.62 -11.93 -9.28
C ILE A 36 -6.63 -12.05 -10.45
N ASP A 37 -7.10 -12.47 -11.62
CA ASP A 37 -6.29 -12.60 -12.84
C ASP A 37 -5.75 -11.26 -13.36
N LYS A 38 -6.37 -10.14 -12.98
CA LYS A 38 -5.90 -8.79 -13.32
C LYS A 38 -4.88 -8.24 -12.35
N ILE A 39 -4.62 -8.94 -11.24
CA ILE A 39 -3.68 -8.50 -10.22
C ILE A 39 -2.36 -9.24 -10.39
N THR A 40 -1.32 -8.50 -10.77
CA THR A 40 0.06 -8.98 -10.85
C THR A 40 0.77 -8.83 -9.52
N ASP A 41 1.74 -9.68 -9.24
CA ASP A 41 2.55 -9.56 -8.04
C ASP A 41 3.53 -8.40 -8.14
N PHE A 42 3.94 -7.86 -6.99
CA PHE A 42 4.94 -6.80 -6.92
C PHE A 42 6.28 -7.32 -7.45
N PRO A 43 6.95 -6.60 -8.38
CA PRO A 43 8.22 -7.03 -8.91
C PRO A 43 9.28 -7.11 -7.79
N ASN A 44 10.08 -8.17 -7.82
CA ASN A 44 11.13 -8.42 -6.83
C ASN A 44 10.63 -8.44 -5.36
N HIS A 45 9.39 -8.89 -5.15
CA HIS A 45 8.81 -9.01 -3.81
C HIS A 45 9.72 -9.85 -2.90
N PRO A 46 10.25 -9.29 -1.80
CA PRO A 46 11.30 -9.94 -1.00
C PRO A 46 10.76 -11.05 -0.10
N PHE A 47 9.45 -11.06 0.18
CA PHE A 47 8.85 -11.96 1.15
C PHE A 47 8.19 -13.16 0.48
N GLN A 48 8.56 -14.36 0.91
CA GLN A 48 7.99 -15.58 0.36
C GLN A 48 6.56 -15.81 0.84
N VAL A 49 5.70 -16.28 -0.06
CA VAL A 49 4.36 -16.77 0.27
C VAL A 49 4.43 -18.27 0.47
N LYS A 50 4.40 -18.71 1.73
CA LYS A 50 4.46 -20.14 2.09
C LYS A 50 3.06 -20.75 2.11
N CYS A 51 2.92 -21.95 1.56
CA CYS A 51 1.73 -22.80 1.68
C CYS A 51 1.89 -23.70 2.90
N ASP A 52 1.65 -23.15 4.08
CA ASP A 52 1.73 -23.79 5.38
C ASP A 52 0.32 -23.99 5.98
N GLU A 53 0.25 -24.60 7.18
CA GLU A 53 -1.01 -24.77 7.91
C GLU A 53 -1.76 -23.45 8.13
N LYS A 54 -1.04 -22.33 8.33
CA LYS A 54 -1.63 -20.99 8.44
C LYS A 54 -2.31 -20.58 7.13
N MET A 55 -1.78 -20.97 5.98
CA MET A 55 -2.41 -20.78 4.68
C MET A 55 -3.68 -21.59 4.55
N GLU A 56 -3.67 -22.85 4.95
CA GLU A 56 -4.87 -23.71 4.91
C GLU A 56 -6.00 -23.14 5.80
N ASN A 57 -5.67 -22.66 6.98
CA ASN A 57 -6.61 -22.02 7.88
C ASN A 57 -7.16 -20.72 7.27
N MET A 58 -6.33 -19.95 6.58
CA MET A 58 -6.75 -18.75 5.85
C MET A 58 -7.72 -19.10 4.71
N VAL A 59 -7.44 -20.16 3.95
CA VAL A 59 -8.33 -20.65 2.88
C VAL A 59 -9.69 -21.07 3.43
N LYS A 60 -9.72 -21.79 4.56
CA LYS A 60 -10.98 -22.17 5.24
C LYS A 60 -11.78 -20.94 5.66
N SER A 61 -11.11 -19.98 6.31
CA SER A 61 -11.74 -18.71 6.73
C SER A 61 -12.29 -17.92 5.56
N ILE A 62 -11.56 -17.84 4.46
CA ILE A 62 -11.99 -17.14 3.25
C ILE A 62 -13.20 -17.83 2.59
N LYS A 63 -13.24 -19.16 2.59
CA LYS A 63 -14.41 -19.90 2.09
C LYS A 63 -15.66 -19.67 2.93
N GLU A 64 -15.50 -19.50 4.22
CA GLU A 64 -16.61 -19.36 5.18
C GLU A 64 -17.10 -17.89 5.28
N TYR A 65 -16.19 -16.94 5.39
CA TYR A 65 -16.50 -15.53 5.69
C TYR A 65 -16.11 -14.56 4.56
N GLY A 66 -15.46 -15.03 3.51
CA GLY A 66 -14.88 -14.16 2.48
C GLY A 66 -13.63 -13.44 2.97
N VAL A 67 -13.16 -12.46 2.19
CA VAL A 67 -12.02 -11.61 2.53
C VAL A 67 -12.47 -10.49 3.44
N ILE A 68 -12.19 -10.58 4.73
CA ILE A 68 -12.58 -9.57 5.73
C ILE A 68 -11.75 -8.29 5.54
N MET A 69 -10.43 -8.42 5.50
CA MET A 69 -9.52 -7.29 5.27
C MET A 69 -9.15 -7.19 3.79
N PRO A 70 -9.41 -6.06 3.13
CA PRO A 70 -9.08 -5.88 1.72
C PRO A 70 -7.57 -5.92 1.50
N VAL A 71 -7.16 -6.31 0.30
CA VAL A 71 -5.78 -6.18 -0.16
C VAL A 71 -5.55 -4.77 -0.69
N ILE A 72 -4.29 -4.35 -0.82
CA ILE A 72 -3.94 -3.04 -1.39
C ILE A 72 -3.29 -3.28 -2.74
N VAL A 73 -3.80 -2.60 -3.75
CA VAL A 73 -3.30 -2.65 -5.12
C VAL A 73 -3.14 -1.25 -5.69
N ARG A 74 -2.29 -1.09 -6.70
CA ARG A 74 -2.22 0.12 -7.49
C ARG A 74 -2.57 -0.16 -8.95
N PRO A 75 -3.20 0.78 -9.67
CA PRO A 75 -3.50 0.62 -11.09
C PRO A 75 -2.22 0.70 -11.92
N LYS A 76 -2.18 -0.05 -13.03
CA LYS A 76 -1.17 0.01 -14.08
C LYS A 76 -1.77 0.56 -15.37
N GLU A 77 -0.95 1.15 -16.22
CA GLU A 77 -1.38 1.78 -17.49
C GLU A 77 -2.09 0.82 -18.45
N ASN A 78 -1.80 -0.48 -18.35
CA ASN A 78 -2.40 -1.53 -19.18
C ASN A 78 -3.78 -2.03 -18.69
N GLY A 79 -4.39 -1.38 -17.70
CA GLY A 79 -5.67 -1.79 -17.12
C GLY A 79 -5.58 -2.99 -16.15
N THR A 80 -4.37 -3.41 -15.79
CA THR A 80 -4.11 -4.37 -14.71
C THR A 80 -3.78 -3.64 -13.41
N TYR A 81 -3.66 -4.42 -12.34
CA TYR A 81 -3.30 -3.92 -11.02
C TYR A 81 -2.02 -4.61 -10.53
N GLU A 82 -1.27 -3.93 -9.70
CA GLU A 82 -0.11 -4.48 -9.03
C GLU A 82 -0.37 -4.62 -7.54
N MET A 83 -0.11 -5.80 -7.00
CA MET A 83 -0.30 -6.09 -5.57
C MET A 83 0.75 -5.36 -4.73
N ILE A 84 0.31 -4.53 -3.79
CA ILE A 84 1.19 -3.87 -2.83
C ILE A 84 1.20 -4.61 -1.51
N SER A 85 0.04 -4.96 -0.99
CA SER A 85 -0.10 -5.69 0.27
C SER A 85 -1.23 -6.72 0.20
N GLY A 86 -0.97 -7.90 0.72
CA GLY A 86 -1.94 -8.98 0.80
C GLY A 86 -1.67 -10.18 -0.10
N HIS A 87 -0.42 -10.41 -0.51
CA HIS A 87 -0.02 -11.54 -1.36
C HIS A 87 -0.51 -12.90 -0.80
N ARG A 88 -0.44 -13.11 0.52
CA ARG A 88 -0.98 -14.34 1.15
C ARG A 88 -2.49 -14.46 1.00
N ARG A 89 -3.22 -13.35 1.13
CA ARG A 89 -4.70 -13.32 0.93
C ARG A 89 -5.08 -13.60 -0.51
N LYS A 90 -4.36 -13.01 -1.48
CA LYS A 90 -4.54 -13.33 -2.91
C LYS A 90 -4.36 -14.82 -3.14
N LYS A 91 -3.24 -15.39 -2.67
CA LYS A 91 -2.96 -16.83 -2.81
C LYS A 91 -4.03 -17.71 -2.17
N ALA A 92 -4.50 -17.34 -1.00
CA ALA A 92 -5.59 -18.06 -0.33
C ALA A 92 -6.92 -17.97 -1.10
N CYS A 93 -7.23 -16.83 -1.73
CA CYS A 93 -8.40 -16.68 -2.60
C CYS A 93 -8.30 -17.56 -3.84
N GLU A 94 -7.15 -17.63 -4.49
CA GLU A 94 -6.89 -18.53 -5.61
C GLU A 94 -7.13 -20.00 -5.21
N LEU A 95 -6.58 -20.42 -4.07
CA LEU A 95 -6.77 -21.77 -3.53
C LEU A 95 -8.23 -22.04 -3.09
N ALA A 96 -8.94 -21.02 -2.67
CA ALA A 96 -10.36 -21.09 -2.35
C ALA A 96 -11.27 -21.14 -3.59
N GLY A 97 -10.73 -20.87 -4.78
CA GLY A 97 -11.48 -20.84 -6.04
C GLY A 97 -12.29 -19.58 -6.27
N LEU A 98 -11.94 -18.48 -5.60
CA LEU A 98 -12.57 -17.18 -5.81
C LEU A 98 -12.02 -16.52 -7.09
N LYS A 99 -12.87 -15.82 -7.81
CA LYS A 99 -12.49 -15.08 -9.02
C LYS A 99 -12.12 -13.64 -8.74
N GLU A 100 -12.70 -13.06 -7.71
CA GLU A 100 -12.52 -11.66 -7.32
C GLU A 100 -12.02 -11.56 -5.89
N ILE A 101 -11.29 -10.50 -5.61
CA ILE A 101 -10.79 -10.19 -4.26
C ILE A 101 -11.13 -8.75 -3.88
N LYS A 102 -11.55 -8.57 -2.64
CA LYS A 102 -11.82 -7.26 -2.06
C LYS A 102 -10.52 -6.47 -1.95
N SER A 103 -10.45 -5.32 -2.61
CA SER A 103 -9.23 -4.55 -2.80
C SER A 103 -9.44 -3.07 -2.51
N ILE A 104 -8.41 -2.41 -1.99
CA ILE A 104 -8.30 -0.95 -1.93
C ILE A 104 -7.36 -0.53 -3.05
N VAL A 105 -7.83 0.33 -3.94
CA VAL A 105 -7.04 0.89 -5.03
C VAL A 105 -6.38 2.18 -4.58
N LYS A 106 -5.05 2.22 -4.60
CA LYS A 106 -4.26 3.42 -4.30
C LYS A 106 -3.39 3.79 -5.49
N GLU A 107 -3.45 5.04 -5.90
CA GLU A 107 -2.50 5.59 -6.87
C GLU A 107 -1.20 5.92 -6.15
N LEU A 108 -0.15 5.17 -6.48
CA LEU A 108 1.16 5.26 -5.85
C LEU A 108 2.25 5.30 -6.91
N THR A 109 3.27 6.12 -6.69
CA THR A 109 4.52 6.04 -7.44
C THR A 109 5.27 4.73 -7.13
N ASP A 110 6.29 4.38 -7.91
CA ASP A 110 7.08 3.16 -7.67
C ASP A 110 7.76 3.18 -6.29
N ASP A 111 8.28 4.33 -5.88
CA ASP A 111 8.91 4.49 -4.57
C ASP A 111 7.91 4.38 -3.42
N GLU A 112 6.75 5.01 -3.54
CA GLU A 112 5.67 4.92 -2.54
C GLU A 112 5.12 3.49 -2.42
N ALA A 113 4.96 2.81 -3.54
CA ALA A 113 4.54 1.43 -3.56
C ALA A 113 5.56 0.51 -2.88
N THR A 114 6.85 0.73 -3.13
CA THR A 114 7.94 -0.02 -2.50
C THR A 114 7.95 0.19 -0.98
N ILE A 115 7.88 1.43 -0.52
CA ILE A 115 7.84 1.76 0.91
C ILE A 115 6.63 1.12 1.58
N LEU A 116 5.45 1.27 1.01
CA LEU A 116 4.22 0.69 1.57
C LEU A 116 4.26 -0.85 1.59
N MET A 117 4.80 -1.47 0.53
CA MET A 117 4.96 -2.92 0.45
C MET A 117 5.88 -3.42 1.57
N VAL A 118 7.03 -2.78 1.78
CA VAL A 118 7.96 -3.16 2.86
C VAL A 118 7.31 -2.96 4.21
N ASP A 119 6.74 -1.80 4.50
CA ASP A 119 6.15 -1.47 5.81
C ASP A 119 5.00 -2.40 6.19
N SER A 120 4.19 -2.78 5.22
CA SER A 120 3.06 -3.71 5.46
C SER A 120 3.49 -5.16 5.75
N ASN A 121 4.74 -5.52 5.47
CA ASN A 121 5.24 -6.88 5.64
C ASN A 121 6.31 -7.02 6.72
N ILE A 122 7.05 -5.95 7.05
CA ILE A 122 8.22 -5.99 7.95
C ILE A 122 7.87 -6.43 9.37
N GLN A 123 6.64 -6.24 9.81
CA GLN A 123 6.16 -6.60 11.15
C GLN A 123 5.74 -8.08 11.27
N ARG A 124 5.91 -8.88 10.23
CA ARG A 124 5.64 -10.32 10.32
C ARG A 124 6.69 -11.01 11.18
N GLU A 125 6.25 -11.90 12.07
CA GLU A 125 7.12 -12.64 12.99
C GLU A 125 8.08 -13.62 12.29
N GLU A 126 7.73 -14.10 11.10
CA GLU A 126 8.44 -15.18 10.39
C GLU A 126 9.17 -14.68 9.14
N ILE A 127 9.90 -13.57 9.22
CA ILE A 127 10.72 -13.05 8.13
C ILE A 127 12.14 -13.55 8.30
N LEU A 128 12.71 -14.12 7.24
CA LEU A 128 14.13 -14.49 7.24
C LEU A 128 15.01 -13.23 7.32
N PRO A 129 16.15 -13.29 8.03
CA PRO A 129 17.07 -12.14 8.11
C PRO A 129 17.50 -11.61 6.74
N SER A 130 17.68 -12.51 5.75
CA SER A 130 18.02 -12.14 4.37
C SER A 130 16.88 -11.40 3.66
N GLU A 131 15.62 -11.85 3.84
CA GLU A 131 14.44 -11.17 3.31
C GLU A 131 14.29 -9.79 3.93
N LYS A 132 14.50 -9.68 5.25
CA LYS A 132 14.45 -8.42 5.99
C LYS A 132 15.51 -7.44 5.51
N ALA A 133 16.77 -7.90 5.35
CA ALA A 133 17.86 -7.06 4.86
C ALA A 133 17.57 -6.53 3.44
N TYR A 134 17.10 -7.39 2.54
CA TYR A 134 16.74 -6.99 1.18
C TYR A 134 15.57 -6.00 1.14
N ALA A 135 14.54 -6.25 1.94
CA ALA A 135 13.39 -5.34 2.06
C ALA A 135 13.82 -3.93 2.53
N PHE A 136 14.70 -3.85 3.53
CA PHE A 136 15.25 -2.57 3.99
C PHE A 136 16.09 -1.87 2.94
N GLN A 137 16.88 -2.61 2.17
CA GLN A 137 17.62 -2.03 1.07
C GLN A 137 16.67 -1.41 0.03
N MET A 138 15.63 -2.12 -0.39
CA MET A 138 14.61 -1.61 -1.31
C MET A 138 13.95 -0.34 -0.77
N LYS A 139 13.58 -0.33 0.50
CA LYS A 139 12.97 0.84 1.15
C LYS A 139 13.92 2.01 1.20
N LEU A 140 15.19 1.79 1.54
CA LEU A 140 16.21 2.84 1.60
C LEU A 140 16.42 3.49 0.21
N GLU A 141 16.54 2.68 -0.84
CA GLU A 141 16.67 3.17 -2.21
C GLU A 141 15.46 4.01 -2.61
N ALA A 142 14.24 3.56 -2.32
CA ALA A 142 13.01 4.31 -2.59
C ALA A 142 12.96 5.66 -1.84
N ILE A 143 13.39 5.70 -0.57
CA ILE A 143 13.46 6.94 0.22
C ILE A 143 14.49 7.91 -0.38
N GLN A 144 15.65 7.41 -0.81
CA GLN A 144 16.68 8.23 -1.45
C GLN A 144 16.21 8.83 -2.78
N HIS A 145 15.48 8.07 -3.60
CA HIS A 145 14.88 8.56 -4.85
C HIS A 145 13.86 9.68 -4.60
N LYS A 146 13.10 9.60 -3.52
CA LYS A 146 12.15 10.67 -3.13
C LYS A 146 12.84 11.95 -2.63
N GLY A 147 14.17 11.97 -2.48
CA GLY A 147 14.94 13.13 -2.02
C GLY A 147 14.77 13.43 -0.52
N ILE A 148 14.32 12.46 0.26
CA ILE A 148 14.25 12.56 1.73
C ILE A 148 15.68 12.48 2.26
N LYS A 149 16.16 13.56 2.91
CA LYS A 149 17.55 13.71 3.38
C LYS A 149 17.93 12.66 4.42
N GLY A 150 19.22 12.31 4.40
CA GLY A 150 19.86 11.18 5.07
C GLY A 150 19.67 10.95 6.58
N GLU A 151 18.99 11.82 7.33
CA GLU A 151 18.66 11.60 8.75
C GLU A 151 17.55 10.55 8.91
N GLU A 152 16.47 10.66 8.16
CA GLU A 152 15.40 9.66 8.19
C GLU A 152 15.86 8.29 7.65
N SER A 153 16.80 8.28 6.70
CA SER A 153 17.37 7.04 6.16
C SER A 153 18.17 6.25 7.19
N ARG A 154 18.88 6.94 8.09
CA ARG A 154 19.63 6.32 9.19
C ARG A 154 18.74 5.78 10.29
N GLU A 155 17.65 6.49 10.60
CA GLU A 155 16.69 6.10 11.61
C GLU A 155 15.97 4.81 11.21
N VAL A 156 15.52 4.71 9.94
CA VAL A 156 14.87 3.50 9.40
C VAL A 156 15.77 2.26 9.46
N VAL A 157 17.07 2.41 9.19
CA VAL A 157 18.04 1.30 9.25
C VAL A 157 18.44 0.99 10.68
N GLY A 158 18.51 2.00 11.55
CA GLY A 158 18.85 1.85 12.98
C GLY A 158 17.80 1.05 13.75
N GLU A 159 16.54 1.37 13.60
CA GLU A 159 15.44 0.63 14.24
C GLU A 159 15.37 -0.84 13.78
N ALA A 160 15.69 -1.09 12.51
CA ALA A 160 15.67 -2.43 11.96
C ALA A 160 16.72 -3.38 12.52
N ASN A 161 17.87 -2.85 12.93
CA ASN A 161 18.99 -3.64 13.42
C ASN A 161 19.02 -3.79 14.95
N GLY A 162 18.06 -3.20 15.66
CA GLY A 162 18.01 -3.26 17.11
C GLY A 162 19.21 -2.60 17.80
N LEU A 163 19.87 -1.68 17.10
CA LEU A 163 20.95 -0.85 17.63
C LEU A 163 20.31 0.43 18.18
N SER A 164 19.83 0.35 19.38
CA SER A 164 19.53 1.50 20.24
C SER A 164 20.78 1.98 20.95
#